data_17f180790a4b86513b66c4a465815e68
#
_entry.id   17f180790a4b86513b66c4a465815e68
#
_cell.length_a   1.000
_cell.length_b   1.000
_cell.length_c   1.000
_cell.angle_alpha   90.00
_cell.angle_beta   90.00
_cell.angle_gamma   90.00
#
_symmetry.space_group_name_H-M   'P 1'
#
loop_
_entity.id
_entity.type
_entity.pdbx_description
1 polymer ?
#
loop_
_entity_poly.entity_id
_entity_poly.type
_entity_poly.pdbx_seq_one_letter_code
_entity_poly.pdbx_strand_id
1 'polypeptide(L)'
;MKIGYIGLGALGGQLARRFLSAHELCVWDLNANAATAFAEAGAKVAPSAAALASESDVILLCLPRSSDVRELIFGPGGLGEGLSAGKVVIDQTSGVPEETREIAELLARQDVGMIDAAVSASPSIVASGGATLMVSGPDDVVEKALPALRTITETIFRCGTRVGDGQAMKMVNNAMNAACRLGTLEIAALGVKAGLSLAYLSEFLNREPARNQTTLKMLPALVEGKESTNFALSLMLKDVNQAVSLGMTRSVPMPIMNITRGLLQIGLNTIGDRARLEDMVGLVESMAATKLAAAKETTKPDLAGSTDPLPAIEDVLINSLECLGRTVTYECVSAGLKYGLKLDDIALVVNKGSGWSDASRTLLPALASGKSESGAAIDSYLGHLKACSSLANRVGAPTLIPNVVLAIFEQAKNQLGGSSSVEQLARMYEDTAGVKMRRQE
;
A
#
# COMPACT_ATOMS: atom_id res chain seq x y z
N MET A 1 3.02 -20.91 -25.34
CA MET A 1 2.57 -21.29 -23.98
C MET A 1 1.06 -21.19 -23.98
N LYS A 2 0.37 -22.19 -23.47
CA LYS A 2 -1.08 -22.20 -23.32
C LYS A 2 -1.44 -21.59 -21.97
N ILE A 3 -2.08 -20.43 -22.02
CA ILE A 3 -2.45 -19.64 -20.83
C ILE A 3 -3.92 -19.83 -20.53
N GLY A 4 -4.23 -20.24 -19.30
CA GLY A 4 -5.57 -20.17 -18.73
C GLY A 4 -5.73 -18.89 -17.91
N TYR A 5 -6.84 -18.20 -18.02
CA TYR A 5 -7.12 -17.01 -17.19
C TYR A 5 -8.54 -17.08 -16.59
N ILE A 6 -8.64 -16.98 -15.28
CA ILE A 6 -9.90 -17.04 -14.54
C ILE A 6 -10.10 -15.76 -13.71
N GLY A 7 -11.32 -15.20 -13.80
CA GLY A 7 -11.67 -13.96 -13.15
C GLY A 7 -11.48 -12.76 -14.08
N LEU A 8 -12.50 -12.47 -14.89
CA LEU A 8 -12.51 -11.46 -15.97
C LEU A 8 -13.17 -10.14 -15.51
N GLY A 9 -13.18 -9.87 -14.21
CA GLY A 9 -13.64 -8.62 -13.64
C GLY A 9 -12.82 -7.41 -14.09
N ALA A 10 -13.06 -6.23 -13.47
CA ALA A 10 -12.45 -4.97 -13.89
C ALA A 10 -10.92 -5.01 -14.01
N LEU A 11 -10.22 -5.63 -13.05
CA LEU A 11 -8.77 -5.76 -13.07
C LEU A 11 -8.32 -6.99 -13.88
N GLY A 12 -8.88 -8.17 -13.56
CA GLY A 12 -8.48 -9.43 -14.19
C GLY A 12 -8.74 -9.44 -15.71
N GLY A 13 -9.82 -8.82 -16.16
CA GLY A 13 -10.09 -8.65 -17.59
C GLY A 13 -9.01 -7.82 -18.30
N GLN A 14 -8.47 -6.76 -17.69
CA GLN A 14 -7.37 -6.00 -18.28
C GLN A 14 -6.05 -6.79 -18.28
N LEU A 15 -5.80 -7.56 -17.22
CA LEU A 15 -4.64 -8.45 -17.15
C LEU A 15 -4.73 -9.56 -18.22
N ALA A 16 -5.89 -10.22 -18.36
CA ALA A 16 -6.12 -11.26 -19.35
C ALA A 16 -5.93 -10.77 -20.80
N ARG A 17 -6.36 -9.53 -21.10
CA ARG A 17 -6.17 -8.93 -22.44
C ARG A 17 -4.72 -8.80 -22.86
N ARG A 18 -3.77 -8.71 -21.92
CA ARG A 18 -2.34 -8.66 -22.22
C ARG A 18 -1.84 -9.92 -22.95
N PHE A 19 -2.54 -11.06 -22.80
CA PHE A 19 -2.15 -12.33 -23.39
C PHE A 19 -2.69 -12.55 -24.81
N LEU A 20 -3.71 -11.83 -25.25
CA LEU A 20 -4.41 -12.06 -26.53
C LEU A 20 -3.49 -12.09 -27.76
N SER A 21 -2.45 -11.26 -27.77
CA SER A 21 -1.53 -11.15 -28.91
C SER A 21 -0.26 -11.99 -28.76
N ALA A 22 0.03 -12.49 -27.56
CA ALA A 22 1.31 -13.11 -27.25
C ALA A 22 1.22 -14.63 -27.03
N HIS A 23 0.03 -15.13 -26.66
CA HIS A 23 -0.15 -16.53 -26.26
C HIS A 23 -1.49 -17.11 -26.72
N GLU A 24 -1.59 -18.43 -26.73
CA GLU A 24 -2.88 -19.12 -26.81
C GLU A 24 -3.61 -18.90 -25.48
N LEU A 25 -4.64 -18.05 -25.49
CA LEU A 25 -5.42 -17.70 -24.31
C LEU A 25 -6.72 -18.48 -24.25
N CYS A 26 -6.93 -19.20 -23.14
CA CYS A 26 -8.21 -19.78 -22.75
C CYS A 26 -8.73 -19.07 -21.50
N VAL A 27 -10.00 -18.65 -21.50
CA VAL A 27 -10.58 -17.89 -20.40
C VAL A 27 -11.80 -18.59 -19.82
N TRP A 28 -12.07 -18.33 -18.55
CA TRP A 28 -13.31 -18.74 -17.90
C TRP A 28 -13.67 -17.75 -16.78
N ASP A 29 -14.97 -17.52 -16.60
CA ASP A 29 -15.53 -16.70 -15.52
C ASP A 29 -16.93 -17.24 -15.16
N LEU A 30 -17.34 -17.08 -13.90
CA LEU A 30 -18.72 -17.40 -13.48
C LEU A 30 -19.75 -16.56 -14.24
N ASN A 31 -19.39 -15.34 -14.61
CA ASN A 31 -20.19 -14.47 -15.47
C ASN A 31 -19.87 -14.76 -16.95
N ALA A 32 -20.74 -15.56 -17.60
CA ALA A 32 -20.57 -15.91 -19.00
C ALA A 32 -20.46 -14.70 -19.94
N ASN A 33 -21.12 -13.58 -19.63
CA ASN A 33 -21.03 -12.35 -20.45
C ASN A 33 -19.62 -11.75 -20.43
N ALA A 34 -18.87 -11.90 -19.33
CA ALA A 34 -17.49 -11.44 -19.28
C ALA A 34 -16.60 -12.25 -20.24
N ALA A 35 -16.84 -13.56 -20.38
CA ALA A 35 -16.10 -14.42 -21.28
C ALA A 35 -16.41 -14.17 -22.78
N THR A 36 -17.64 -13.78 -23.11
CA THR A 36 -18.08 -13.52 -24.50
C THR A 36 -17.21 -12.46 -25.19
N ALA A 37 -16.88 -11.37 -24.50
CA ALA A 37 -16.02 -10.31 -25.03
C ALA A 37 -14.59 -10.77 -25.32
N PHE A 38 -14.14 -11.86 -24.70
CA PHE A 38 -12.85 -12.50 -24.98
C PHE A 38 -12.92 -13.46 -26.17
N ALA A 39 -14.05 -14.15 -26.36
CA ALA A 39 -14.27 -14.96 -27.55
C ALA A 39 -14.24 -14.10 -28.84
N GLU A 40 -14.89 -12.93 -28.82
CA GLU A 40 -14.87 -11.96 -29.93
C GLU A 40 -13.46 -11.40 -30.19
N ALA A 41 -12.61 -11.34 -29.15
CA ALA A 41 -11.23 -10.92 -29.26
C ALA A 41 -10.26 -12.04 -29.64
N GLY A 42 -10.74 -13.28 -29.90
CA GLY A 42 -9.97 -14.41 -30.37
C GLY A 42 -9.44 -15.35 -29.28
N ALA A 43 -9.86 -15.19 -28.00
CA ALA A 43 -9.56 -16.15 -26.95
C ALA A 43 -10.52 -17.35 -27.02
N LYS A 44 -10.03 -18.54 -26.58
CA LYS A 44 -10.90 -19.69 -26.34
C LYS A 44 -11.68 -19.48 -25.03
N VAL A 45 -12.96 -19.82 -25.02
CA VAL A 45 -13.77 -19.87 -23.80
C VAL A 45 -13.95 -21.32 -23.39
N ALA A 46 -13.49 -21.65 -22.18
CA ALA A 46 -13.64 -22.99 -21.64
C ALA A 46 -15.07 -23.22 -21.11
N PRO A 47 -15.62 -24.43 -21.23
CA PRO A 47 -16.93 -24.75 -20.68
C PRO A 47 -16.95 -24.87 -19.14
N SER A 48 -15.81 -25.09 -18.52
CA SER A 48 -15.62 -25.15 -17.06
C SER A 48 -14.20 -24.79 -16.65
N ALA A 49 -13.99 -24.52 -15.35
CA ALA A 49 -12.66 -24.31 -14.78
C ALA A 49 -11.76 -25.53 -14.95
N ALA A 50 -12.29 -26.74 -14.77
CA ALA A 50 -11.57 -27.99 -14.98
C ALA A 50 -11.11 -28.15 -16.45
N ALA A 51 -11.97 -27.84 -17.42
CA ALA A 51 -11.62 -27.88 -18.83
C ALA A 51 -10.51 -26.87 -19.17
N LEU A 52 -10.57 -25.65 -18.64
CA LEU A 52 -9.52 -24.65 -18.80
C LEU A 52 -8.20 -25.18 -18.24
N ALA A 53 -8.22 -25.76 -17.02
CA ALA A 53 -7.02 -26.29 -16.39
C ALA A 53 -6.38 -27.42 -17.20
N SER A 54 -7.18 -28.34 -17.75
CA SER A 54 -6.66 -29.48 -18.53
C SER A 54 -5.91 -29.02 -19.79
N GLU A 55 -6.33 -27.93 -20.40
CA GLU A 55 -5.79 -27.41 -21.66
C GLU A 55 -4.65 -26.40 -21.49
N SER A 56 -4.42 -25.88 -20.27
CA SER A 56 -3.46 -24.80 -20.01
C SER A 56 -2.18 -25.31 -19.34
N ASP A 57 -1.05 -24.69 -19.65
CA ASP A 57 0.24 -24.95 -18.99
C ASP A 57 0.37 -24.08 -17.72
N VAL A 58 -0.05 -22.82 -17.83
CA VAL A 58 -0.02 -21.82 -16.77
C VAL A 58 -1.41 -21.21 -16.61
N ILE A 59 -1.91 -21.20 -15.39
CA ILE A 59 -3.25 -20.71 -15.07
C ILE A 59 -3.13 -19.49 -14.15
N LEU A 60 -3.69 -18.34 -14.56
CA LEU A 60 -3.73 -17.12 -13.75
C LEU A 60 -5.13 -16.96 -13.15
N LEU A 61 -5.16 -16.57 -11.88
CA LEU A 61 -6.38 -16.32 -11.11
C LEU A 61 -6.42 -14.87 -10.64
N CYS A 62 -7.54 -14.17 -10.84
CA CYS A 62 -7.75 -12.82 -10.30
C CYS A 62 -9.17 -12.72 -9.73
N LEU A 63 -9.34 -13.18 -8.50
CA LEU A 63 -10.61 -13.34 -7.81
C LEU A 63 -10.77 -12.32 -6.67
N PRO A 64 -11.98 -12.17 -6.09
CA PRO A 64 -12.20 -11.23 -5.00
C PRO A 64 -11.47 -11.59 -3.69
N ARG A 65 -11.39 -12.89 -3.32
CA ARG A 65 -10.90 -13.37 -2.02
C ARG A 65 -10.17 -14.72 -2.14
N SER A 66 -9.31 -15.04 -1.17
CA SER A 66 -8.65 -16.36 -1.07
C SER A 66 -9.65 -17.51 -0.89
N SER A 67 -10.77 -17.28 -0.18
CA SER A 67 -11.85 -18.27 -0.08
C SER A 67 -12.45 -18.63 -1.44
N ASP A 68 -12.58 -17.64 -2.34
CA ASP A 68 -13.08 -17.87 -3.70
C ASP A 68 -12.03 -18.65 -4.54
N VAL A 69 -10.74 -18.40 -4.30
CA VAL A 69 -9.65 -19.18 -4.91
C VAL A 69 -9.68 -20.64 -4.43
N ARG A 70 -9.86 -20.85 -3.12
CA ARG A 70 -9.95 -22.20 -2.53
C ARG A 70 -11.15 -22.96 -3.11
N GLU A 71 -12.32 -22.34 -3.17
CA GLU A 71 -13.54 -22.94 -3.73
C GLU A 71 -13.37 -23.26 -5.22
N LEU A 72 -12.79 -22.33 -6.00
CA LEU A 72 -12.50 -22.56 -7.41
C LEU A 72 -11.59 -23.75 -7.62
N ILE A 73 -10.57 -23.95 -6.78
CA ILE A 73 -9.57 -25.02 -6.95
C ILE A 73 -10.12 -26.36 -6.45
N PHE A 74 -10.70 -26.40 -5.26
CA PHE A 74 -11.02 -27.66 -4.57
C PHE A 74 -12.52 -27.98 -4.52
N GLY A 75 -13.39 -27.06 -4.96
CA GLY A 75 -14.84 -27.29 -5.03
C GLY A 75 -15.21 -28.26 -6.16
N PRO A 76 -16.43 -28.81 -6.13
CA PRO A 76 -16.93 -29.73 -7.16
C PRO A 76 -16.87 -29.11 -8.56
N GLY A 77 -16.34 -29.82 -9.55
CA GLY A 77 -16.13 -29.31 -10.91
C GLY A 77 -15.09 -28.22 -11.02
N GLY A 78 -14.29 -28.06 -9.97
CA GLY A 78 -13.30 -27.00 -9.86
C GLY A 78 -12.05 -27.22 -10.69
N LEU A 79 -11.15 -26.24 -10.60
CA LEU A 79 -9.89 -26.21 -11.35
C LEU A 79 -9.05 -27.46 -11.09
N GLY A 80 -9.05 -27.96 -9.82
CA GLY A 80 -8.26 -29.11 -9.39
C GLY A 80 -8.55 -30.39 -10.16
N GLU A 81 -9.78 -30.58 -10.67
CA GLU A 81 -10.12 -31.77 -11.46
C GLU A 81 -9.40 -31.81 -12.84
N GLY A 82 -8.97 -30.64 -13.34
CA GLY A 82 -8.22 -30.52 -14.61
C GLY A 82 -6.72 -30.28 -14.42
N LEU A 83 -6.25 -30.09 -13.19
CA LEU A 83 -4.83 -29.90 -12.91
C LEU A 83 -4.05 -31.21 -13.03
N SER A 84 -2.80 -31.13 -13.44
CA SER A 84 -1.86 -32.25 -13.49
C SER A 84 -0.45 -31.79 -13.17
N ALA A 85 0.41 -32.77 -12.84
CA ALA A 85 1.81 -32.52 -12.52
C ALA A 85 2.51 -31.60 -13.53
N GLY A 86 3.32 -30.68 -13.05
CA GLY A 86 4.11 -29.75 -13.83
C GLY A 86 3.40 -28.45 -14.25
N LYS A 87 2.08 -28.33 -14.08
CA LYS A 87 1.33 -27.09 -14.31
C LYS A 87 1.63 -26.07 -13.24
N VAL A 88 1.41 -24.78 -13.58
CA VAL A 88 1.65 -23.64 -12.68
C VAL A 88 0.37 -22.83 -12.51
N VAL A 89 0.02 -22.54 -11.26
CA VAL A 89 -1.05 -21.61 -10.88
C VAL A 89 -0.42 -20.32 -10.39
N ILE A 90 -0.89 -19.18 -10.91
CA ILE A 90 -0.46 -17.84 -10.53
C ILE A 90 -1.65 -17.11 -9.90
N ASP A 91 -1.60 -16.88 -8.60
CA ASP A 91 -2.65 -16.15 -7.89
C ASP A 91 -2.37 -14.66 -7.88
N GLN A 92 -3.17 -13.88 -8.60
CA GLN A 92 -3.13 -12.41 -8.63
C GLN A 92 -4.18 -11.79 -7.70
N THR A 93 -4.88 -12.61 -6.94
CA THR A 93 -5.90 -12.18 -5.98
C THR A 93 -5.24 -11.38 -4.84
N SER A 94 -5.87 -10.28 -4.44
CA SER A 94 -5.51 -9.60 -3.19
C SER A 94 -6.11 -10.37 -2.02
N GLY A 95 -5.51 -11.50 -1.72
CA GLY A 95 -5.97 -12.50 -0.76
C GLY A 95 -5.34 -12.38 0.63
N VAL A 96 -5.55 -13.40 1.46
CA VAL A 96 -4.94 -13.61 2.77
C VAL A 96 -3.72 -14.50 2.57
N PRO A 97 -2.50 -14.02 2.89
CA PRO A 97 -1.25 -14.72 2.58
C PRO A 97 -1.16 -16.15 3.13
N GLU A 98 -1.68 -16.36 4.34
CA GLU A 98 -1.71 -17.67 4.99
C GLU A 98 -2.62 -18.66 4.25
N GLU A 99 -3.84 -18.22 3.86
CA GLU A 99 -4.78 -19.06 3.09
C GLU A 99 -4.21 -19.42 1.72
N THR A 100 -3.55 -18.47 1.05
CA THR A 100 -2.90 -18.71 -0.26
C THR A 100 -1.76 -19.70 -0.12
N ARG A 101 -1.00 -19.66 0.97
CA ARG A 101 0.06 -20.61 1.27
C ARG A 101 -0.49 -22.02 1.49
N GLU A 102 -1.54 -22.17 2.27
CA GLU A 102 -2.21 -23.45 2.47
C GLU A 102 -2.69 -24.07 1.15
N ILE A 103 -3.27 -23.25 0.26
CA ILE A 103 -3.68 -23.71 -1.07
C ILE A 103 -2.46 -24.21 -1.85
N ALA A 104 -1.35 -23.47 -1.84
CA ALA A 104 -0.13 -23.85 -2.53
C ALA A 104 0.46 -25.16 -2.00
N GLU A 105 0.44 -25.39 -0.68
CA GLU A 105 0.89 -26.64 -0.05
C GLU A 105 0.04 -27.85 -0.47
N LEU A 106 -1.27 -27.66 -0.63
CA LEU A 106 -2.17 -28.70 -1.13
C LEU A 106 -1.91 -29.04 -2.60
N LEU A 107 -1.67 -28.02 -3.45
CA LEU A 107 -1.34 -28.21 -4.86
C LEU A 107 0.04 -28.87 -5.06
N ALA A 108 1.01 -28.51 -4.23
CA ALA A 108 2.35 -29.10 -4.28
C ALA A 108 2.35 -30.63 -4.04
N ARG A 109 1.39 -31.17 -3.26
CA ARG A 109 1.21 -32.62 -3.07
C ARG A 109 0.79 -33.35 -4.37
N GLN A 110 0.36 -32.61 -5.37
CA GLN A 110 -0.04 -33.10 -6.70
C GLN A 110 0.98 -32.69 -7.78
N ASP A 111 2.19 -32.28 -7.36
CA ASP A 111 3.23 -31.77 -8.26
C ASP A 111 2.77 -30.56 -9.13
N VAL A 112 1.80 -29.78 -8.63
CA VAL A 112 1.34 -28.53 -9.25
C VAL A 112 2.01 -27.37 -8.53
N GLY A 113 2.75 -26.55 -9.30
CA GLY A 113 3.39 -25.36 -8.78
C GLY A 113 2.38 -24.21 -8.53
N MET A 114 2.54 -23.47 -7.44
CA MET A 114 1.77 -22.25 -7.22
C MET A 114 2.68 -21.10 -6.77
N ILE A 115 2.39 -19.92 -7.29
CA ILE A 115 2.99 -18.65 -6.85
C ILE A 115 1.88 -17.61 -6.61
N ASP A 116 2.14 -16.60 -5.80
CA ASP A 116 1.32 -15.39 -5.78
C ASP A 116 2.03 -14.26 -6.54
N ALA A 117 1.24 -13.45 -7.22
CA ALA A 117 1.70 -12.33 -8.05
C ALA A 117 0.78 -11.13 -7.85
N ALA A 118 0.84 -10.54 -6.65
CA ALA A 118 -0.04 -9.43 -6.26
C ALA A 118 0.17 -8.21 -7.17
N VAL A 119 -0.92 -7.68 -7.71
CA VAL A 119 -0.91 -6.60 -8.69
C VAL A 119 -1.07 -5.24 -8.01
N SER A 120 -0.15 -4.32 -8.25
CA SER A 120 -0.24 -2.91 -7.85
C SER A 120 -0.46 -2.04 -9.09
N ALA A 121 -1.70 -1.88 -9.49
CA ALA A 121 -2.15 -1.02 -10.60
C ALA A 121 -3.67 -0.84 -10.59
N SER A 122 -4.16 0.26 -11.17
CA SER A 122 -5.55 0.38 -11.59
C SER A 122 -5.78 -0.33 -12.93
N PRO A 123 -7.03 -0.66 -13.31
CA PRO A 123 -7.33 -1.25 -14.62
C PRO A 123 -6.76 -0.46 -15.80
N SER A 124 -6.81 0.87 -15.76
CA SER A 124 -6.26 1.74 -16.81
C SER A 124 -4.73 1.67 -16.91
N ILE A 125 -4.04 1.54 -15.78
CA ILE A 125 -2.57 1.37 -15.73
C ILE A 125 -2.18 0.00 -16.30
N VAL A 126 -2.93 -1.06 -15.99
CA VAL A 126 -2.71 -2.39 -16.58
C VAL A 126 -2.87 -2.33 -18.10
N ALA A 127 -3.91 -1.67 -18.59
CA ALA A 127 -4.16 -1.54 -20.04
C ALA A 127 -2.98 -0.89 -20.77
N SER A 128 -2.30 0.08 -20.14
CA SER A 128 -1.08 0.73 -20.69
C SER A 128 0.23 -0.04 -20.46
N GLY A 129 0.19 -1.19 -19.77
CA GLY A 129 1.38 -2.00 -19.46
C GLY A 129 2.20 -1.51 -18.25
N GLY A 130 1.67 -0.55 -17.48
CA GLY A 130 2.36 0.07 -16.33
C GLY A 130 2.14 -0.64 -14.99
N ALA A 131 1.66 -1.89 -14.98
CA ALA A 131 1.45 -2.63 -13.74
C ALA A 131 2.77 -2.94 -13.02
N THR A 132 2.69 -3.09 -11.70
CA THR A 132 3.76 -3.65 -10.87
C THR A 132 3.29 -4.97 -10.28
N LEU A 133 4.10 -6.02 -10.39
CA LEU A 133 3.85 -7.33 -9.80
C LEU A 133 4.78 -7.56 -8.61
N MET A 134 4.20 -7.98 -7.49
CA MET A 134 4.91 -8.45 -6.29
C MET A 134 4.76 -9.98 -6.26
N VAL A 135 5.86 -10.68 -6.55
CA VAL A 135 5.84 -12.11 -6.84
C VAL A 135 6.54 -12.91 -5.76
N SER A 136 5.92 -13.98 -5.28
CA SER A 136 6.55 -14.91 -4.35
C SER A 136 6.16 -16.36 -4.59
N GLY A 137 7.02 -17.27 -4.11
CA GLY A 137 6.87 -18.72 -4.27
C GLY A 137 8.23 -19.41 -4.54
N PRO A 138 8.30 -20.73 -4.74
CA PRO A 138 9.52 -21.44 -5.05
C PRO A 138 10.20 -20.93 -6.33
N ASP A 139 11.54 -20.85 -6.33
CA ASP A 139 12.30 -20.22 -7.42
C ASP A 139 12.10 -20.91 -8.76
N ASP A 140 12.08 -22.25 -8.80
CA ASP A 140 11.83 -23.03 -10.01
C ASP A 140 10.42 -22.82 -10.58
N VAL A 141 9.42 -22.60 -9.72
CA VAL A 141 8.04 -22.32 -10.15
C VAL A 141 7.94 -20.87 -10.68
N VAL A 142 8.61 -19.92 -10.01
CA VAL A 142 8.67 -18.53 -10.48
C VAL A 142 9.36 -18.44 -11.83
N GLU A 143 10.48 -19.14 -12.05
CA GLU A 143 11.17 -19.18 -13.34
C GLU A 143 10.26 -19.68 -14.47
N LYS A 144 9.47 -20.73 -14.23
CA LYS A 144 8.46 -21.22 -15.19
C LYS A 144 7.36 -20.21 -15.48
N ALA A 145 6.97 -19.40 -14.47
CA ALA A 145 5.94 -18.38 -14.57
C ALA A 145 6.42 -17.09 -15.24
N LEU A 146 7.71 -16.77 -15.19
CA LEU A 146 8.26 -15.49 -15.67
C LEU A 146 7.85 -15.09 -17.08
N PRO A 147 7.81 -15.98 -18.10
CA PRO A 147 7.35 -15.58 -19.44
C PRO A 147 5.92 -15.06 -19.46
N ALA A 148 5.02 -15.68 -18.66
CA ALA A 148 3.65 -15.21 -18.51
C ALA A 148 3.58 -13.88 -17.77
N LEU A 149 4.34 -13.71 -16.68
CA LEU A 149 4.37 -12.47 -15.90
C LEU A 149 4.91 -11.29 -16.71
N ARG A 150 5.95 -11.50 -17.52
CA ARG A 150 6.53 -10.47 -18.42
C ARG A 150 5.59 -10.05 -19.54
N THR A 151 4.62 -10.87 -19.93
CA THR A 151 3.56 -10.46 -20.84
C THR A 151 2.68 -9.34 -20.23
N ILE A 152 2.54 -9.34 -18.91
CA ILE A 152 1.79 -8.31 -18.20
C ILE A 152 2.62 -7.03 -18.04
N THR A 153 3.86 -7.16 -17.54
CA THR A 153 4.75 -6.03 -17.24
C THR A 153 6.19 -6.49 -17.06
N GLU A 154 7.13 -5.56 -17.31
CA GLU A 154 8.56 -5.75 -16.96
C GLU A 154 8.85 -5.38 -15.48
N THR A 155 7.93 -4.70 -14.78
CA THR A 155 8.12 -4.29 -13.39
C THR A 155 7.67 -5.42 -12.45
N ILE A 156 8.58 -6.33 -12.18
CA ILE A 156 8.35 -7.52 -11.34
C ILE A 156 9.32 -7.46 -10.15
N PHE A 157 8.77 -7.48 -8.91
CA PHE A 157 9.54 -7.56 -7.69
C PHE A 157 9.44 -8.96 -7.09
N ARG A 158 10.60 -9.55 -6.81
CA ARG A 158 10.70 -10.79 -6.06
C ARG A 158 10.56 -10.49 -4.57
N CYS A 159 9.52 -11.03 -3.91
CA CYS A 159 9.16 -10.69 -2.52
C CYS A 159 9.45 -11.81 -1.51
N GLY A 160 9.97 -12.93 -1.96
CA GLY A 160 10.30 -14.06 -1.10
C GLY A 160 10.12 -15.42 -1.81
N THR A 161 10.55 -16.48 -1.15
CA THR A 161 10.43 -17.85 -1.67
C THR A 161 9.18 -18.57 -1.16
N ARG A 162 8.44 -17.98 -0.22
CA ARG A 162 7.19 -18.52 0.30
C ARG A 162 6.01 -17.92 -0.44
N VAL A 163 5.07 -18.73 -0.84
CA VAL A 163 3.80 -18.26 -1.39
C VAL A 163 3.07 -17.42 -0.34
N GLY A 164 2.52 -16.29 -0.77
CA GLY A 164 1.87 -15.30 0.09
C GLY A 164 2.77 -14.11 0.48
N ASP A 165 4.08 -14.19 0.32
CA ASP A 165 5.00 -13.09 0.64
C ASP A 165 4.75 -11.86 -0.26
N GLY A 166 4.36 -12.05 -1.52
CA GLY A 166 3.99 -10.97 -2.44
C GLY A 166 2.71 -10.25 -2.01
N GLN A 167 1.70 -11.00 -1.58
CA GLN A 167 0.46 -10.44 -1.02
C GLN A 167 0.74 -9.65 0.27
N ALA A 168 1.54 -10.20 1.20
CA ALA A 168 1.95 -9.51 2.42
C ALA A 168 2.75 -8.22 2.11
N MET A 169 3.64 -8.27 1.12
CA MET A 169 4.40 -7.10 0.67
C MET A 169 3.48 -6.00 0.13
N LYS A 170 2.48 -6.38 -0.66
CA LYS A 170 1.47 -5.43 -1.14
C LYS A 170 0.71 -4.78 0.01
N MET A 171 0.35 -5.53 1.06
CA MET A 171 -0.32 -4.99 2.24
C MET A 171 0.56 -3.93 2.92
N VAL A 172 1.85 -4.21 3.15
CA VAL A 172 2.81 -3.24 3.73
C VAL A 172 2.87 -1.98 2.88
N ASN A 173 3.08 -2.11 1.56
CA ASN A 173 3.18 -0.97 0.65
C ASN A 173 1.89 -0.11 0.63
N ASN A 174 0.72 -0.75 0.56
CA ASN A 174 -0.55 -0.03 0.48
C ASN A 174 -0.94 0.61 1.82
N ALA A 175 -0.61 -0.04 2.95
CA ALA A 175 -0.77 0.52 4.28
C ALA A 175 0.04 1.82 4.45
N MET A 176 1.32 1.80 4.06
CA MET A 176 2.18 2.98 4.07
C MET A 176 1.62 4.11 3.18
N ASN A 177 1.17 3.76 1.96
CA ASN A 177 0.55 4.73 1.05
C ASN A 177 -0.70 5.38 1.66
N ALA A 178 -1.60 4.58 2.24
CA ALA A 178 -2.84 5.08 2.83
C ALA A 178 -2.59 6.05 4.00
N ALA A 179 -1.69 5.69 4.93
CA ALA A 179 -1.34 6.51 6.08
C ALA A 179 -0.66 7.83 5.65
N CYS A 180 0.32 7.76 4.74
CA CYS A 180 0.95 8.94 4.19
C CYS A 180 -0.05 9.84 3.44
N ARG A 181 -0.99 9.24 2.70
CA ARG A 181 -2.03 9.99 1.97
C ARG A 181 -2.93 10.77 2.91
N LEU A 182 -3.50 10.12 3.92
CA LEU A 182 -4.42 10.78 4.84
C LEU A 182 -3.70 11.79 5.73
N GLY A 183 -2.53 11.47 6.26
CA GLY A 183 -1.75 12.40 7.05
C GLY A 183 -1.29 13.62 6.26
N THR A 184 -0.91 13.45 4.98
CA THR A 184 -0.59 14.57 4.08
C THR A 184 -1.81 15.46 3.84
N LEU A 185 -3.01 14.88 3.68
CA LEU A 185 -4.26 15.64 3.54
C LEU A 185 -4.57 16.45 4.80
N GLU A 186 -4.42 15.86 5.99
CA GLU A 186 -4.63 16.58 7.25
C GLU A 186 -3.64 17.73 7.43
N ILE A 187 -2.36 17.52 7.10
CA ILE A 187 -1.32 18.57 7.13
C ILE A 187 -1.60 19.66 6.09
N ALA A 188 -2.06 19.30 4.88
CA ALA A 188 -2.44 20.28 3.87
C ALA A 188 -3.67 21.12 4.32
N ALA A 189 -4.68 20.47 4.92
CA ALA A 189 -5.84 21.18 5.46
C ALA A 189 -5.46 22.11 6.62
N LEU A 190 -4.54 21.68 7.49
CA LEU A 190 -3.97 22.53 8.54
C LEU A 190 -3.27 23.77 7.95
N GLY A 191 -2.42 23.57 6.91
CA GLY A 191 -1.72 24.66 6.24
C GLY A 191 -2.68 25.66 5.59
N VAL A 192 -3.74 25.16 4.91
CA VAL A 192 -4.78 26.05 4.32
C VAL A 192 -5.52 26.83 5.40
N LYS A 193 -5.90 26.21 6.50
CA LYS A 193 -6.52 26.93 7.64
C LYS A 193 -5.58 27.92 8.31
N ALA A 194 -4.28 27.69 8.24
CA ALA A 194 -3.26 28.62 8.69
C ALA A 194 -2.94 29.72 7.65
N GLY A 195 -3.69 29.81 6.53
CA GLY A 195 -3.59 30.88 5.54
C GLY A 195 -2.65 30.60 4.36
N LEU A 196 -2.12 29.38 4.23
CA LEU A 196 -1.30 29.01 3.08
C LEU A 196 -2.17 28.56 1.90
N SER A 197 -1.80 28.93 0.68
CA SER A 197 -2.50 28.41 -0.52
C SER A 197 -2.10 26.97 -0.80
N LEU A 198 -3.01 26.19 -1.41
CA LEU A 198 -2.70 24.80 -1.81
C LEU A 198 -1.53 24.75 -2.79
N ALA A 199 -1.41 25.71 -3.71
CA ALA A 199 -0.30 25.80 -4.64
C ALA A 199 1.04 25.95 -3.92
N TYR A 200 1.10 26.84 -2.94
CA TYR A 200 2.29 27.03 -2.11
C TYR A 200 2.62 25.78 -1.28
N LEU A 201 1.60 25.17 -0.65
CA LEU A 201 1.76 23.92 0.08
C LEU A 201 2.28 22.79 -0.83
N SER A 202 1.73 22.65 -2.02
CA SER A 202 2.17 21.66 -3.00
C SER A 202 3.63 21.83 -3.39
N GLU A 203 4.10 23.07 -3.53
CA GLU A 203 5.48 23.34 -3.88
C GLU A 203 6.44 23.00 -2.73
N PHE A 204 6.16 23.50 -1.51
CA PHE A 204 7.14 23.37 -0.45
C PHE A 204 7.11 22.00 0.25
N LEU A 205 5.94 21.32 0.36
CA LEU A 205 5.86 19.94 0.87
C LEU A 205 6.46 18.91 -0.09
N ASN A 206 6.76 19.30 -1.31
CA ASN A 206 7.55 18.51 -2.26
C ASN A 206 9.07 18.74 -2.15
N ARG A 207 9.54 19.31 -1.05
CA ARG A 207 10.95 19.39 -0.68
C ARG A 207 11.29 18.34 0.37
N GLU A 208 12.55 17.89 0.36
CA GLU A 208 13.05 17.00 1.41
C GLU A 208 13.03 17.71 2.77
N PRO A 209 12.71 17.01 3.85
CA PRO A 209 12.46 15.55 3.97
C PRO A 209 10.96 15.15 3.99
N ALA A 210 10.04 16.00 3.54
CA ALA A 210 8.60 15.80 3.66
C ALA A 210 7.97 14.96 2.54
N ARG A 211 8.70 14.73 1.45
CA ARG A 211 8.15 14.12 0.22
C ARG A 211 7.66 12.69 0.45
N ASN A 212 6.54 12.40 -0.16
CA ASN A 212 5.98 11.07 -0.30
C ASN A 212 5.17 10.99 -1.60
N GLN A 213 4.65 9.81 -1.92
CA GLN A 213 3.84 9.60 -3.14
C GLN A 213 2.68 10.59 -3.27
N THR A 214 2.07 10.97 -2.14
CA THR A 214 0.91 11.87 -2.11
C THR A 214 1.31 13.32 -2.34
N THR A 215 2.35 13.82 -1.69
CA THR A 215 2.83 15.20 -1.93
C THR A 215 3.21 15.37 -3.40
N LEU A 216 3.85 14.33 -3.99
CA LEU A 216 4.35 14.39 -5.36
C LEU A 216 3.25 14.29 -6.43
N LYS A 217 2.18 13.53 -6.17
CA LYS A 217 1.14 13.26 -7.18
C LYS A 217 -0.20 13.92 -6.87
N MET A 218 -0.67 13.81 -5.63
CA MET A 218 -2.00 14.27 -5.27
C MET A 218 -2.07 15.79 -5.12
N LEU A 219 -1.13 16.41 -4.41
CA LEU A 219 -1.19 17.87 -4.19
C LEU A 219 -1.12 18.66 -5.50
N PRO A 220 -0.17 18.35 -6.45
CA PRO A 220 -0.18 19.01 -7.75
C PRO A 220 -1.47 18.77 -8.55
N ALA A 221 -2.01 17.54 -8.54
CA ALA A 221 -3.26 17.23 -9.22
C ALA A 221 -4.43 18.06 -8.67
N LEU A 222 -4.53 18.20 -7.34
CA LEU A 222 -5.55 19.04 -6.70
C LEU A 222 -5.40 20.52 -7.06
N VAL A 223 -4.17 21.03 -7.16
CA VAL A 223 -3.90 22.42 -7.63
C VAL A 223 -4.42 22.62 -9.05
N GLU A 224 -4.25 21.61 -9.91
CA GLU A 224 -4.71 21.64 -11.31
C GLU A 224 -6.21 21.29 -11.47
N GLY A 225 -6.91 20.97 -10.39
CA GLY A 225 -8.31 20.49 -10.43
C GLY A 225 -8.47 19.11 -11.11
N LYS A 226 -7.43 18.29 -11.07
CA LYS A 226 -7.39 16.94 -11.66
C LYS A 226 -7.48 15.86 -10.58
N GLU A 227 -7.90 14.68 -10.99
CA GLU A 227 -7.85 13.49 -10.14
C GLU A 227 -6.44 12.86 -10.15
N SER A 228 -5.96 12.48 -8.97
CA SER A 228 -4.65 11.81 -8.81
C SER A 228 -4.75 10.30 -8.90
N THR A 229 -5.93 9.74 -8.64
CA THR A 229 -6.18 8.29 -8.65
C THR A 229 -7.66 7.98 -8.85
N ASN A 230 -7.95 6.87 -9.52
CA ASN A 230 -9.29 6.28 -9.63
C ASN A 230 -9.44 4.99 -8.79
N PHE A 231 -8.53 4.75 -7.83
CA PHE A 231 -8.53 3.55 -7.00
C PHE A 231 -9.76 3.53 -6.08
N ALA A 232 -10.48 2.40 -6.04
CA ALA A 232 -11.67 2.28 -5.20
C ALA A 232 -11.32 2.35 -3.70
N LEU A 233 -12.08 3.15 -2.95
CA LEU A 233 -11.89 3.32 -1.51
C LEU A 233 -12.06 2.00 -0.75
N SER A 234 -13.06 1.18 -1.15
CA SER A 234 -13.31 -0.14 -0.58
C SER A 234 -12.13 -1.10 -0.73
N LEU A 235 -11.37 -1.02 -1.82
CA LEU A 235 -10.16 -1.84 -2.02
C LEU A 235 -9.01 -1.36 -1.14
N MET A 236 -8.82 -0.05 -0.97
CA MET A 236 -7.80 0.48 -0.04
C MET A 236 -8.15 0.11 1.40
N LEU A 237 -9.42 0.25 1.80
CA LEU A 237 -9.88 -0.15 3.13
C LEU A 237 -9.67 -1.66 3.36
N LYS A 238 -9.94 -2.50 2.36
CA LYS A 238 -9.67 -3.94 2.44
C LYS A 238 -8.18 -4.22 2.69
N ASP A 239 -7.29 -3.60 1.92
CA ASP A 239 -5.84 -3.80 2.05
C ASP A 239 -5.34 -3.31 3.43
N VAL A 240 -5.84 -2.17 3.92
CA VAL A 240 -5.50 -1.66 5.26
C VAL A 240 -6.09 -2.54 6.38
N ASN A 241 -7.31 -3.05 6.21
CA ASN A 241 -7.90 -4.03 7.14
C ASN A 241 -7.01 -5.28 7.26
N GLN A 242 -6.50 -5.79 6.13
CA GLN A 242 -5.60 -6.94 6.13
C GLN A 242 -4.27 -6.62 6.82
N ALA A 243 -3.69 -5.43 6.60
CA ALA A 243 -2.46 -5.00 7.28
C ALA A 243 -2.65 -4.88 8.80
N VAL A 244 -3.76 -4.29 9.24
CA VAL A 244 -4.12 -4.21 10.68
C VAL A 244 -4.35 -5.60 11.28
N SER A 245 -5.05 -6.48 10.57
CA SER A 245 -5.27 -7.87 10.99
C SER A 245 -3.95 -8.62 11.12
N LEU A 246 -3.01 -8.43 10.18
CA LEU A 246 -1.67 -9.00 10.26
C LEU A 246 -0.93 -8.53 11.52
N GLY A 247 -0.99 -7.22 11.83
CA GLY A 247 -0.43 -6.69 13.07
C GLY A 247 -1.07 -7.32 14.31
N MET A 248 -2.40 -7.38 14.35
CA MET A 248 -3.13 -7.97 15.48
C MET A 248 -2.78 -9.45 15.72
N THR A 249 -2.78 -10.26 14.66
CA THR A 249 -2.47 -11.70 14.76
C THR A 249 -1.02 -11.98 15.14
N ARG A 250 -0.13 -11.01 14.92
CA ARG A 250 1.31 -11.10 15.21
C ARG A 250 1.73 -10.31 16.44
N SER A 251 0.78 -9.70 17.16
CA SER A 251 1.04 -8.86 18.34
C SER A 251 1.97 -7.66 18.04
N VAL A 252 1.77 -7.04 16.87
CA VAL A 252 2.44 -5.78 16.50
C VAL A 252 1.48 -4.63 16.71
N PRO A 253 1.78 -3.66 17.60
CA PRO A 253 0.97 -2.46 17.74
C PRO A 253 0.99 -1.61 16.46
N MET A 254 -0.19 -1.21 15.99
CA MET A 254 -0.36 -0.43 14.76
C MET A 254 -1.28 0.79 15.00
N PRO A 255 -0.89 1.73 15.87
CA PRO A 255 -1.74 2.87 16.23
C PRO A 255 -2.06 3.79 15.04
N ILE A 256 -1.09 4.08 14.17
CA ILE A 256 -1.29 4.93 12.99
C ILE A 256 -2.21 4.23 11.99
N MET A 257 -2.00 2.93 11.77
CA MET A 257 -2.82 2.16 10.83
C MET A 257 -4.25 1.99 11.33
N ASN A 258 -4.47 1.89 12.65
CA ASN A 258 -5.82 1.84 13.22
C ASN A 258 -6.60 3.15 12.99
N ILE A 259 -5.98 4.32 13.16
CA ILE A 259 -6.60 5.60 12.81
C ILE A 259 -6.84 5.71 11.31
N THR A 260 -5.84 5.36 10.50
CA THR A 260 -5.95 5.34 9.02
C THR A 260 -7.13 4.48 8.57
N ARG A 261 -7.24 3.25 9.11
CA ARG A 261 -8.36 2.34 8.86
C ARG A 261 -9.70 2.96 9.25
N GLY A 262 -9.75 3.59 10.44
CA GLY A 262 -10.95 4.26 10.93
C GLY A 262 -11.42 5.37 9.99
N LEU A 263 -10.50 6.23 9.53
CA LEU A 263 -10.80 7.30 8.57
C LEU A 263 -11.29 6.75 7.22
N LEU A 264 -10.66 5.71 6.68
CA LEU A 264 -11.11 5.07 5.44
C LEU A 264 -12.51 4.45 5.60
N GLN A 265 -12.80 3.84 6.77
CA GLN A 265 -14.13 3.29 7.06
C GLN A 265 -15.19 4.39 7.16
N ILE A 266 -14.87 5.52 7.84
CA ILE A 266 -15.76 6.68 7.90
C ILE A 266 -16.02 7.20 6.48
N GLY A 267 -14.97 7.34 5.66
CA GLY A 267 -15.10 7.73 4.27
C GLY A 267 -16.05 6.82 3.48
N LEU A 268 -15.86 5.50 3.57
CA LEU A 268 -16.74 4.54 2.89
C LEU A 268 -18.20 4.64 3.38
N ASN A 269 -18.41 4.76 4.68
CA ASN A 269 -19.75 4.85 5.28
C ASN A 269 -20.48 6.17 4.93
N THR A 270 -19.73 7.27 4.74
CA THR A 270 -20.31 8.61 4.48
C THR A 270 -20.45 8.92 3.00
N ILE A 271 -19.55 8.41 2.15
CA ILE A 271 -19.52 8.69 0.71
C ILE A 271 -20.25 7.59 -0.06
N GLY A 272 -20.14 6.32 0.37
CA GLY A 272 -20.82 5.17 -0.20
C GLY A 272 -19.90 4.19 -0.95
N ASP A 273 -20.45 3.06 -1.38
CA ASP A 273 -19.71 1.91 -1.92
C ASP A 273 -18.96 2.19 -3.24
N ARG A 274 -19.35 3.24 -3.96
CA ARG A 274 -18.70 3.66 -5.21
C ARG A 274 -17.58 4.68 -4.99
N ALA A 275 -17.29 5.02 -3.73
CA ALA A 275 -16.28 5.98 -3.38
C ALA A 275 -14.89 5.55 -3.90
N ARG A 276 -14.14 6.54 -4.35
CA ARG A 276 -12.73 6.40 -4.74
C ARG A 276 -11.83 6.95 -3.63
N LEU A 277 -10.60 6.52 -3.61
CA LEU A 277 -9.62 7.03 -2.65
C LEU A 277 -9.41 8.55 -2.77
N GLU A 278 -9.65 9.11 -3.96
CA GLU A 278 -9.64 10.56 -4.21
C GLU A 278 -10.72 11.30 -3.41
N ASP A 279 -11.89 10.69 -3.21
CA ASP A 279 -13.02 11.30 -2.53
C ASP A 279 -12.75 11.54 -1.02
N MET A 280 -11.67 10.92 -0.47
CA MET A 280 -11.19 11.22 0.89
C MET A 280 -10.73 12.67 1.08
N VAL A 281 -10.41 13.38 -0.01
CA VAL A 281 -10.15 14.83 0.01
C VAL A 281 -11.36 15.57 0.60
N GLY A 282 -12.56 15.27 0.07
CA GLY A 282 -13.81 15.88 0.55
C GLY A 282 -14.13 15.55 2.01
N LEU A 283 -13.77 14.34 2.48
CA LEU A 283 -13.93 14.01 3.91
C LEU A 283 -13.02 14.89 4.77
N VAL A 284 -11.73 14.99 4.45
CA VAL A 284 -10.77 15.80 5.22
C VAL A 284 -11.16 17.29 5.17
N GLU A 285 -11.59 17.80 4.02
CA GLU A 285 -12.14 19.17 3.89
C GLU A 285 -13.33 19.39 4.81
N SER A 286 -14.26 18.43 4.87
CA SER A 286 -15.43 18.50 5.74
C SER A 286 -15.05 18.50 7.22
N MET A 287 -14.14 17.58 7.61
CA MET A 287 -13.64 17.50 8.98
C MET A 287 -12.92 18.77 9.42
N ALA A 288 -12.15 19.39 8.53
CA ALA A 288 -11.43 20.63 8.80
C ALA A 288 -12.27 21.90 8.59
N ALA A 289 -13.51 21.77 8.13
CA ALA A 289 -14.36 22.90 7.75
C ALA A 289 -13.60 23.89 6.82
N THR A 290 -12.95 23.38 5.79
CA THR A 290 -12.18 24.18 4.81
C THR A 290 -12.29 23.56 3.42
N LYS A 291 -11.84 24.30 2.40
CA LYS A 291 -11.67 23.78 1.04
C LYS A 291 -10.22 23.96 0.63
N LEU A 292 -9.54 22.87 0.27
CA LEU A 292 -8.13 22.90 -0.07
C LEU A 292 -7.84 23.82 -1.26
N ALA A 293 -8.69 23.79 -2.29
CA ALA A 293 -8.53 24.60 -3.49
C ALA A 293 -9.06 26.04 -3.38
N ALA A 294 -9.66 26.44 -2.24
CA ALA A 294 -10.30 27.76 -2.12
C ALA A 294 -9.31 28.92 -1.99
N ALA A 295 -8.17 28.69 -1.34
CA ALA A 295 -7.16 29.73 -1.14
C ALA A 295 -6.29 29.87 -2.41
N LYS A 296 -6.51 30.92 -3.19
CA LYS A 296 -5.73 31.22 -4.41
C LYS A 296 -4.39 31.87 -4.12
N GLU A 297 -4.28 32.60 -3.01
CA GLU A 297 -3.08 33.33 -2.59
C GLU A 297 -2.72 32.94 -1.15
N THR A 298 -1.42 32.90 -0.86
CA THR A 298 -0.93 32.73 0.50
C THR A 298 -1.10 34.05 1.24
N THR A 299 -1.93 34.05 2.28
CA THR A 299 -2.02 35.18 3.23
C THR A 299 -1.16 34.82 4.44
N LYS A 300 -0.45 35.81 4.99
CA LYS A 300 0.23 35.60 6.29
C LYS A 300 -0.85 35.37 7.35
N PRO A 301 -0.79 34.24 8.08
CA PRO A 301 -1.79 34.00 9.12
C PRO A 301 -1.73 35.12 10.18
N ASP A 302 -2.87 35.65 10.52
CA ASP A 302 -2.99 36.53 11.67
C ASP A 302 -2.97 35.65 12.94
N LEU A 303 -1.78 35.39 13.44
CA LEU A 303 -1.55 34.64 14.69
C LEU A 303 -1.51 35.62 15.90
N ALA A 304 -2.09 36.82 15.76
CA ALA A 304 -2.17 37.80 16.82
C ALA A 304 -2.87 37.21 18.06
N GLY A 305 -2.19 37.26 19.19
CA GLY A 305 -2.71 36.82 20.49
C GLY A 305 -1.94 35.67 21.17
N SER A 306 -0.88 35.14 20.58
CA SER A 306 -0.04 34.12 21.23
C SER A 306 1.16 34.73 21.94
N THR A 307 1.31 34.43 23.22
CA THR A 307 2.51 34.76 24.02
C THR A 307 3.71 33.86 23.70
N ASP A 308 3.50 32.70 23.05
CA ASP A 308 4.57 31.77 22.66
C ASP A 308 4.83 31.86 21.15
N PRO A 309 6.06 32.22 20.72
CA PRO A 309 6.42 32.20 19.32
C PRO A 309 6.42 30.73 18.80
N LEU A 310 5.57 30.44 17.80
CA LEU A 310 5.67 29.17 17.05
C LEU A 310 6.87 29.24 16.10
N PRO A 311 7.54 28.10 15.82
CA PRO A 311 8.44 27.98 14.68
C PRO A 311 7.74 28.40 13.38
N ALA A 312 8.51 28.66 12.32
CA ALA A 312 7.91 28.93 11.01
C ALA A 312 6.92 27.81 10.63
N ILE A 313 5.75 28.18 10.12
CA ILE A 313 4.68 27.20 9.82
C ILE A 313 5.21 26.14 8.87
N GLU A 314 6.01 26.53 7.89
CA GLU A 314 6.65 25.63 6.92
C GLU A 314 7.48 24.55 7.64
N ASP A 315 8.32 24.93 8.60
CA ASP A 315 9.13 24.00 9.36
C ASP A 315 8.26 23.03 10.18
N VAL A 316 7.18 23.54 10.78
CA VAL A 316 6.21 22.71 11.51
C VAL A 316 5.58 21.66 10.61
N LEU A 317 5.11 22.04 9.42
CA LEU A 317 4.43 21.13 8.51
C LEU A 317 5.39 20.11 7.87
N ILE A 318 6.59 20.55 7.44
CA ILE A 318 7.62 19.65 6.86
C ILE A 318 8.05 18.62 7.88
N ASN A 319 8.44 19.04 9.10
CA ASN A 319 8.92 18.10 10.11
C ASN A 319 7.80 17.16 10.60
N SER A 320 6.55 17.63 10.63
CA SER A 320 5.41 16.76 10.95
C SER A 320 5.21 15.65 9.91
N LEU A 321 5.38 15.95 8.61
CA LEU A 321 5.32 14.93 7.55
C LEU A 321 6.53 13.99 7.57
N GLU A 322 7.71 14.49 7.88
CA GLU A 322 8.88 13.63 8.09
C GLU A 322 8.65 12.64 9.23
N CYS A 323 8.19 13.12 10.40
CA CYS A 323 7.86 12.29 11.55
C CYS A 323 6.80 11.23 11.20
N LEU A 324 5.77 11.62 10.45
CA LEU A 324 4.77 10.70 9.94
C LEU A 324 5.40 9.61 9.06
N GLY A 325 6.21 10.00 8.08
CA GLY A 325 6.88 9.06 7.20
C GLY A 325 7.76 8.05 7.96
N ARG A 326 8.50 8.52 8.99
CA ARG A 326 9.33 7.67 9.86
C ARG A 326 8.50 6.67 10.65
N THR A 327 7.48 7.14 11.36
CA THR A 327 6.64 6.29 12.22
C THR A 327 5.82 5.29 11.42
N VAL A 328 5.24 5.70 10.29
CA VAL A 328 4.54 4.81 9.36
C VAL A 328 5.49 3.72 8.82
N THR A 329 6.73 4.10 8.48
CA THR A 329 7.72 3.13 8.00
C THR A 329 8.03 2.09 9.07
N TYR A 330 8.35 2.51 10.30
CA TYR A 330 8.64 1.56 11.37
C TYR A 330 7.45 0.66 11.70
N GLU A 331 6.24 1.21 11.79
CA GLU A 331 5.03 0.46 12.13
C GLU A 331 4.71 -0.62 11.08
N CYS A 332 4.64 -0.25 9.80
CA CYS A 332 4.31 -1.19 8.73
C CYS A 332 5.43 -2.21 8.46
N VAL A 333 6.69 -1.77 8.56
CA VAL A 333 7.85 -2.67 8.40
C VAL A 333 7.93 -3.67 9.55
N SER A 334 7.63 -3.26 10.80
CA SER A 334 7.52 -4.20 11.93
C SER A 334 6.53 -5.33 11.67
N ALA A 335 5.35 -5.01 11.13
CA ALA A 335 4.36 -6.01 10.77
C ALA A 335 4.85 -6.94 9.66
N GLY A 336 5.50 -6.40 8.63
CA GLY A 336 6.10 -7.18 7.55
C GLY A 336 7.19 -8.13 8.03
N LEU A 337 8.11 -7.65 8.87
CA LEU A 337 9.18 -8.46 9.47
C LEU A 337 8.63 -9.54 10.40
N LYS A 338 7.63 -9.20 11.21
CA LYS A 338 6.97 -10.17 12.10
C LYS A 338 6.22 -11.25 11.34
N TYR A 339 5.71 -10.94 10.16
CA TYR A 339 5.16 -11.92 9.22
C TYR A 339 6.28 -12.81 8.64
N GLY A 340 7.50 -12.31 8.53
CA GLY A 340 8.67 -13.00 8.01
C GLY A 340 9.13 -12.53 6.64
N LEU A 341 8.71 -11.34 6.19
CA LEU A 341 9.32 -10.67 5.04
C LEU A 341 10.75 -10.28 5.37
N LYS A 342 11.60 -10.18 4.35
CA LYS A 342 12.98 -9.70 4.51
C LYS A 342 13.02 -8.19 4.37
N LEU A 343 13.82 -7.53 5.20
CA LEU A 343 13.96 -6.07 5.19
C LEU A 343 14.45 -5.54 3.84
N ASP A 344 15.39 -6.22 3.19
CA ASP A 344 15.93 -5.82 1.88
C ASP A 344 14.83 -5.82 0.81
N ASP A 345 13.94 -6.84 0.83
CA ASP A 345 12.82 -6.94 -0.11
C ASP A 345 11.77 -5.84 0.16
N ILE A 346 11.48 -5.57 1.45
CA ILE A 346 10.58 -4.46 1.85
C ILE A 346 11.16 -3.14 1.37
N ALA A 347 12.45 -2.88 1.61
CA ALA A 347 13.12 -1.65 1.19
C ALA A 347 13.04 -1.44 -0.32
N LEU A 348 13.30 -2.50 -1.09
CA LEU A 348 13.24 -2.45 -2.56
C LEU A 348 11.83 -2.13 -3.06
N VAL A 349 10.82 -2.85 -2.56
CA VAL A 349 9.43 -2.73 -3.05
C VAL A 349 8.81 -1.41 -2.62
N VAL A 350 8.92 -1.04 -1.33
CA VAL A 350 8.34 0.20 -0.81
C VAL A 350 8.94 1.41 -1.50
N ASN A 351 10.28 1.48 -1.61
CA ASN A 351 10.96 2.66 -2.17
C ASN A 351 10.78 2.85 -3.68
N LYS A 352 10.34 1.80 -4.40
CA LYS A 352 9.95 1.86 -5.82
C LYS A 352 8.43 1.80 -6.03
N GLY A 353 7.68 1.42 -5.00
CA GLY A 353 6.22 1.31 -5.00
C GLY A 353 5.52 2.63 -4.68
N SER A 354 4.25 2.54 -4.27
CA SER A 354 3.44 3.70 -3.87
C SER A 354 3.54 4.06 -2.38
N GLY A 355 4.15 3.21 -1.58
CA GLY A 355 4.32 3.40 -0.14
C GLY A 355 5.53 4.26 0.27
N TRP A 356 6.34 4.71 -0.69
CA TRP A 356 7.56 5.45 -0.40
C TRP A 356 7.31 6.83 0.23
N SER A 357 8.25 7.22 1.07
CA SER A 357 8.49 8.59 1.54
C SER A 357 9.99 8.87 1.57
N ASP A 358 10.41 10.13 1.69
CA ASP A 358 11.83 10.44 1.91
C ASP A 358 12.35 9.73 3.15
N ALA A 359 11.53 9.66 4.21
CA ALA A 359 11.85 8.89 5.41
C ALA A 359 12.13 7.41 5.11
N SER A 360 11.25 6.72 4.36
CA SER A 360 11.48 5.31 4.01
C SER A 360 12.72 5.10 3.15
N ARG A 361 12.99 6.04 2.22
CA ARG A 361 14.19 6.00 1.35
C ARG A 361 15.50 6.16 2.11
N THR A 362 15.48 6.88 3.21
CA THR A 362 16.63 7.05 4.10
C THR A 362 16.73 5.90 5.09
N LEU A 363 15.64 5.59 5.80
CA LEU A 363 15.63 4.63 6.90
C LEU A 363 15.86 3.19 6.45
N LEU A 364 15.16 2.72 5.42
CA LEU A 364 15.19 1.30 5.06
C LEU A 364 16.58 0.83 4.59
N PRO A 365 17.32 1.55 3.72
CA PRO A 365 18.69 1.18 3.38
C PRO A 365 19.66 1.27 4.57
N ALA A 366 19.48 2.26 5.46
CA ALA A 366 20.31 2.39 6.65
C ALA A 366 20.13 1.20 7.61
N LEU A 367 18.88 0.80 7.88
CA LEU A 367 18.56 -0.37 8.69
C LEU A 367 19.08 -1.66 8.06
N ALA A 368 18.90 -1.85 6.74
CA ALA A 368 19.37 -3.04 6.03
C ALA A 368 20.90 -3.16 6.01
N SER A 369 21.63 -2.04 5.99
CA SER A 369 23.10 -2.02 6.04
C SER A 369 23.69 -2.02 7.44
N GLY A 370 22.85 -1.96 8.49
CA GLY A 370 23.29 -1.83 9.88
C GLY A 370 23.94 -0.48 10.23
N LYS A 371 23.94 0.48 9.28
CA LYS A 371 24.51 1.82 9.51
C LYS A 371 23.58 2.65 10.39
N SER A 372 24.14 3.25 11.43
CA SER A 372 23.45 4.25 12.24
C SER A 372 23.84 5.63 11.70
N GLU A 373 22.89 6.37 11.13
CA GLU A 373 23.09 7.79 10.87
C GLU A 373 22.79 8.56 12.16
N SER A 374 23.52 9.64 12.42
CA SER A 374 23.23 10.54 13.53
C SER A 374 22.14 11.51 13.09
N GLY A 375 20.89 11.15 13.33
CA GLY A 375 19.76 12.05 13.11
C GLY A 375 19.65 13.12 14.21
N ALA A 376 18.79 14.12 14.00
CA ALA A 376 18.45 15.12 14.99
C ALA A 376 17.87 14.48 16.28
N ALA A 377 17.94 15.20 17.38
CA ALA A 377 17.41 14.75 18.68
C ALA A 377 15.88 14.58 18.64
N ILE A 378 15.36 13.61 19.37
CA ILE A 378 13.91 13.37 19.53
C ILE A 378 13.20 14.65 20.00
N ASP A 379 13.80 15.42 20.92
CA ASP A 379 13.23 16.68 21.42
C ASP A 379 13.02 17.74 20.33
N SER A 380 13.90 17.77 19.31
CA SER A 380 13.74 18.70 18.18
C SER A 380 12.46 18.39 17.38
N TYR A 381 12.27 17.12 17.00
CA TYR A 381 11.06 16.68 16.29
C TYR A 381 9.79 16.81 17.15
N LEU A 382 9.90 16.49 18.44
CA LEU A 382 8.79 16.65 19.38
C LEU A 382 8.37 18.11 19.52
N GLY A 383 9.31 19.05 19.47
CA GLY A 383 9.02 20.48 19.40
C GLY A 383 8.13 20.87 18.22
N HIS A 384 8.45 20.40 17.02
CA HIS A 384 7.66 20.63 15.81
C HIS A 384 6.27 19.97 15.88
N LEU A 385 6.18 18.73 16.38
CA LEU A 385 4.90 18.04 16.54
C LEU A 385 3.98 18.73 17.56
N LYS A 386 4.52 19.25 18.66
CA LYS A 386 3.77 20.05 19.63
C LYS A 386 3.32 21.38 19.02
N ALA A 387 4.17 22.04 18.24
CA ALA A 387 3.81 23.24 17.50
C ALA A 387 2.70 22.95 16.46
N CYS A 388 2.76 21.81 15.78
CA CYS A 388 1.70 21.35 14.86
C CYS A 388 0.37 21.18 15.58
N SER A 389 0.32 20.49 16.72
CA SER A 389 -0.88 20.32 17.52
C SER A 389 -1.41 21.65 18.06
N SER A 390 -0.51 22.56 18.51
CA SER A 390 -0.89 23.91 18.96
C SER A 390 -1.47 24.75 17.82
N LEU A 391 -0.88 24.71 16.63
CA LEU A 391 -1.39 25.38 15.44
C LEU A 391 -2.78 24.83 15.07
N ALA A 392 -2.93 23.50 15.07
CA ALA A 392 -4.19 22.83 14.78
C ALA A 392 -5.32 23.27 15.72
N ASN A 393 -5.03 23.38 17.02
CA ASN A 393 -5.99 23.88 18.01
C ASN A 393 -6.38 25.35 17.74
N ARG A 394 -5.42 26.21 17.39
CA ARG A 394 -5.69 27.65 17.11
C ARG A 394 -6.58 27.83 15.89
N VAL A 395 -6.34 27.08 14.82
CA VAL A 395 -7.12 27.22 13.58
C VAL A 395 -8.33 26.29 13.51
N GLY A 396 -8.52 25.41 14.51
CA GLY A 396 -9.62 24.43 14.56
C GLY A 396 -9.50 23.37 13.48
N ALA A 397 -8.30 22.83 13.21
CA ALA A 397 -8.08 21.73 12.29
C ALA A 397 -7.97 20.40 13.05
N PRO A 398 -8.71 19.34 12.68
CA PRO A 398 -8.53 18.02 13.25
C PRO A 398 -7.29 17.36 12.62
N THR A 399 -6.28 17.08 13.44
CA THR A 399 -5.02 16.44 13.03
C THR A 399 -4.93 15.08 13.72
N LEU A 400 -5.76 14.11 13.29
CA LEU A 400 -5.90 12.82 13.97
C LEU A 400 -4.62 11.97 13.85
N ILE A 401 -4.10 11.82 12.65
CA ILE A 401 -2.87 11.04 12.40
C ILE A 401 -1.65 11.77 13.00
N PRO A 402 -1.42 13.09 12.76
CA PRO A 402 -0.31 13.80 13.40
C PRO A 402 -0.33 13.75 14.93
N ASN A 403 -1.49 13.73 15.58
CA ASN A 403 -1.57 13.61 17.03
C ASN A 403 -1.19 12.22 17.54
N VAL A 404 -1.45 11.14 16.77
CA VAL A 404 -0.92 9.80 17.09
C VAL A 404 0.61 9.79 16.95
N VAL A 405 1.14 10.44 15.91
CA VAL A 405 2.61 10.60 15.75
C VAL A 405 3.22 11.34 16.92
N LEU A 406 2.59 12.44 17.37
CA LEU A 406 3.00 13.20 18.57
C LEU A 406 3.09 12.28 19.79
N ALA A 407 2.05 11.47 20.05
CA ALA A 407 2.02 10.56 21.19
C ALA A 407 3.14 9.49 21.13
N ILE A 408 3.45 8.99 19.92
CA ILE A 408 4.57 8.06 19.71
C ILE A 408 5.90 8.73 20.04
N PHE A 409 6.12 9.99 19.64
CA PHE A 409 7.36 10.72 19.95
C PHE A 409 7.46 11.09 21.43
N GLU A 410 6.35 11.36 22.13
CA GLU A 410 6.35 11.54 23.59
C GLU A 410 6.73 10.23 24.30
N GLN A 411 6.20 9.10 23.84
CA GLN A 411 6.61 7.79 24.35
C GLN A 411 8.11 7.53 24.09
N ALA A 412 8.59 7.84 22.89
CA ALA A 412 10.01 7.70 22.53
C ALA A 412 10.91 8.54 23.44
N LYS A 413 10.54 9.80 23.70
CA LYS A 413 11.25 10.66 24.66
C LYS A 413 11.33 10.03 26.05
N ASN A 414 10.22 9.48 26.56
CA ASN A 414 10.16 8.87 27.87
C ASN A 414 11.00 7.58 27.97
N GLN A 415 11.10 6.79 26.90
CA GLN A 415 11.82 5.52 26.87
C GLN A 415 13.31 5.66 26.52
N LEU A 416 13.63 6.56 25.60
CA LEU A 416 14.97 6.67 25.00
C LEU A 416 15.73 7.91 25.47
N GLY A 417 15.02 8.92 26.01
CA GLY A 417 15.57 10.23 26.33
C GLY A 417 15.47 11.22 25.19
N GLY A 418 15.15 12.49 25.50
CA GLY A 418 14.90 13.53 24.50
C GLY A 418 16.12 13.92 23.66
N SER A 419 17.34 13.79 24.23
CA SER A 419 18.60 14.04 23.53
C SER A 419 19.04 12.91 22.61
N SER A 420 18.35 11.76 22.66
CA SER A 420 18.63 10.62 21.77
C SER A 420 18.35 10.95 20.32
N SER A 421 19.16 10.40 19.40
CA SER A 421 18.91 10.50 17.96
C SER A 421 17.56 9.85 17.60
N VAL A 422 16.81 10.48 16.70
CA VAL A 422 15.54 9.97 16.17
C VAL A 422 15.67 8.57 15.54
N GLU A 423 16.86 8.21 15.08
CA GLU A 423 17.15 6.88 14.53
C GLU A 423 17.00 5.76 15.59
N GLN A 424 17.03 6.11 16.88
CA GLN A 424 16.80 5.15 17.96
C GLN A 424 15.32 4.75 18.10
N LEU A 425 14.37 5.44 17.43
CA LEU A 425 12.98 4.97 17.35
C LEU A 425 12.90 3.53 16.85
N ALA A 426 13.80 3.11 15.95
CA ALA A 426 13.88 1.73 15.51
C ALA A 426 13.90 0.74 16.68
N ARG A 427 14.70 1.02 17.74
CA ARG A 427 14.79 0.16 18.92
C ARG A 427 13.47 0.06 19.67
N MET A 428 12.75 1.18 19.81
CA MET A 428 11.44 1.18 20.45
C MET A 428 10.46 0.28 19.68
N TYR A 429 10.46 0.35 18.35
CA TYR A 429 9.62 -0.51 17.51
C TYR A 429 10.09 -1.97 17.55
N GLU A 430 11.40 -2.23 17.55
CA GLU A 430 11.97 -3.58 17.72
C GLU A 430 11.49 -4.23 19.01
N ASP A 431 11.60 -3.49 20.14
CA ASP A 431 11.20 -3.97 21.46
C ASP A 431 9.69 -4.19 21.56
N THR A 432 8.89 -3.24 21.04
CA THR A 432 7.43 -3.28 21.10
C THR A 432 6.84 -4.39 20.23
N ALA A 433 7.40 -4.61 19.04
CA ALA A 433 6.94 -5.63 18.10
C ALA A 433 7.64 -6.99 18.29
N GLY A 434 8.72 -7.05 19.05
CA GLY A 434 9.54 -8.25 19.21
C GLY A 434 10.15 -8.70 17.88
N VAL A 435 10.70 -7.77 17.11
CA VAL A 435 11.41 -8.01 15.84
C VAL A 435 12.83 -7.38 15.89
N LYS A 436 13.67 -7.72 14.93
CA LYS A 436 14.93 -7.03 14.67
C LYS A 436 14.88 -6.39 13.30
N MET A 437 15.05 -5.07 13.25
CA MET A 437 15.10 -4.30 12.01
C MET A 437 16.52 -4.12 11.50
N ARG A 438 17.50 -4.14 12.39
CA ARG A 438 18.92 -4.00 12.03
C ARG A 438 19.51 -5.36 11.72
N ARG A 439 20.31 -5.44 10.66
CA ARG A 439 21.14 -6.62 10.39
C ARG A 439 22.05 -6.82 11.60
N GLN A 440 22.01 -7.99 12.23
CA GLN A 440 23.03 -8.38 13.21
C GLN A 440 24.32 -8.67 12.45
N GLU A 441 25.42 -8.09 12.90
CA GLU A 441 26.76 -8.40 12.41
C GLU A 441 27.13 -9.87 12.63
#